data_6d25b2d11a46470b046f6106f05eb34b
#
_entry.id   6d25b2d11a46470b046f6106f05eb34b
#
_cell.length_a   1.000
_cell.length_b   1.000
_cell.length_c   1.000
_cell.angle_alpha   90.00
_cell.angle_beta   90.00
_cell.angle_gamma   90.00
#
_symmetry.space_group_name_H-M   'P 1'
#
loop_
_entity.id
_entity.type
_entity.pdbx_description
1 polymer ?
#
loop_
_entity_poly.entity_id
_entity_poly.type
_entity_poly.pdbx_seq_one_letter_code
_entity_poly.pdbx_strand_id
1 'polypeptide(L)'
;MVGGRPLTGNLDVWFRSLMVVDGRGKMETGAAITGWKDLPMELLLRVLVLGDDRMVIVASGVCTGWRDAICLGLSHLCLSWCKEHMNDLVLSLAPKFTKLQVLSLRQNKPQLEDNAVQTIANYCHDLCDLDLSKGHKLSDISLYALAHGCPRLLRLNFSGCTAFSDSALAYLTSFCTKLKYLNLCGCVKAASDRALQAIAYNCRQLQSLILGWCEGVTDKGVICLALGCPDLRAIDLCGCVLITANVKFTLTCCFSIADESVIALANGCCGLRSLGLYYCQNITDKAMYSLANSRVKSKHCSWASIHGSSNDEDGLMKLNISQCTALTPPAVQAVCDSFPALHTCPDRHSLIISGCLSLTAVHCACAVQNHRPNKAGLSH
;
A
#
# COMPACT_ATOMS: atom_id res chain seq x y z
N MET A 1 -22.76 24.82 28.37
CA MET A 1 -22.29 24.02 29.52
C MET A 1 -22.80 22.61 29.35
N VAL A 2 -21.99 21.70 28.87
CA VAL A 2 -22.25 20.26 28.92
C VAL A 2 -20.99 19.63 29.49
N GLY A 3 -21.12 19.19 30.75
CA GLY A 3 -20.03 18.62 31.52
C GLY A 3 -19.61 17.27 30.97
N GLY A 4 -18.39 17.20 30.46
CA GLY A 4 -17.71 15.94 30.13
C GLY A 4 -17.38 15.19 31.40
N ARG A 5 -18.01 14.05 31.65
CA ARG A 5 -17.61 13.11 32.71
C ARG A 5 -16.21 12.57 32.41
N PRO A 6 -15.33 12.46 33.39
CA PRO A 6 -14.00 11.87 33.20
C PRO A 6 -14.11 10.38 32.86
N LEU A 7 -13.44 9.95 31.80
CA LEU A 7 -13.38 8.57 31.27
C LEU A 7 -12.57 7.60 32.16
N THR A 8 -12.24 7.95 33.38
CA THR A 8 -11.41 7.17 34.32
C THR A 8 -12.08 5.88 34.81
N GLY A 9 -13.42 5.81 34.82
CA GLY A 9 -14.13 4.63 35.36
C GLY A 9 -14.07 3.38 34.47
N ASN A 10 -13.87 3.51 33.16
CA ASN A 10 -13.86 2.36 32.25
C ASN A 10 -12.50 1.65 32.20
N LEU A 11 -11.41 2.35 32.41
CA LEU A 11 -10.04 1.80 32.44
C LEU A 11 -9.83 0.92 33.68
N ASP A 12 -10.32 1.33 34.85
CA ASP A 12 -10.22 0.56 36.09
C ASP A 12 -11.02 -0.75 36.05
N VAL A 13 -12.20 -0.74 35.43
CA VAL A 13 -13.03 -1.93 35.27
C VAL A 13 -12.39 -2.93 34.29
N TRP A 14 -11.84 -2.43 33.19
CA TRP A 14 -11.18 -3.24 32.17
C TRP A 14 -9.88 -3.88 32.70
N PHE A 15 -9.10 -3.15 33.48
CA PHE A 15 -7.87 -3.64 34.07
C PHE A 15 -8.12 -4.68 35.18
N ARG A 16 -9.15 -4.50 36.00
CA ARG A 16 -9.55 -5.52 36.97
C ARG A 16 -9.95 -6.84 36.28
N SER A 17 -10.55 -6.78 35.10
CA SER A 17 -10.89 -7.99 34.33
C SER A 17 -9.66 -8.70 33.74
N LEU A 18 -8.59 -7.98 33.42
CA LEU A 18 -7.32 -8.56 32.95
C LEU A 18 -6.49 -9.21 34.07
N MET A 19 -6.58 -8.69 35.31
CA MET A 19 -5.84 -9.23 36.47
C MET A 19 -6.51 -10.49 37.08
N VAL A 20 -7.72 -10.85 36.63
CA VAL A 20 -8.46 -12.04 37.16
C VAL A 20 -8.12 -13.32 36.39
N VAL A 21 -7.31 -13.31 35.34
CA VAL A 21 -7.10 -14.48 34.46
C VAL A 21 -5.83 -15.27 34.79
N ASP A 22 -5.15 -15.12 35.92
CA ASP A 22 -4.10 -16.09 36.28
C ASP A 22 -4.05 -16.43 37.76
N GLY A 23 -4.99 -17.28 38.15
CA GLY A 23 -5.03 -17.89 39.47
C GLY A 23 -4.17 -19.16 39.61
N ARG A 24 -2.90 -19.19 39.16
CA ARG A 24 -1.89 -20.18 39.57
C ARG A 24 -0.47 -19.77 39.13
N GLY A 25 0.16 -18.96 39.92
CA GLY A 25 1.58 -18.70 39.84
C GLY A 25 2.03 -17.93 41.08
N LYS A 26 2.70 -18.60 42.02
CA LYS A 26 3.38 -17.93 43.13
C LYS A 26 4.35 -16.94 42.56
N MET A 27 4.06 -15.66 42.69
CA MET A 27 5.00 -14.59 42.48
C MET A 27 5.78 -14.35 43.78
N GLU A 28 7.06 -14.69 43.77
CA GLU A 28 7.99 -14.29 44.83
C GLU A 28 8.14 -12.77 44.80
N THR A 29 8.00 -12.21 45.96
CA THR A 29 8.22 -10.87 46.50
C THR A 29 9.09 -9.94 45.67
N GLY A 30 8.49 -9.15 44.80
CA GLY A 30 8.98 -7.89 44.28
C GLY A 30 7.94 -6.80 44.56
N ALA A 31 8.35 -5.61 44.93
CA ALA A 31 7.60 -4.45 45.39
C ALA A 31 6.11 -4.44 45.03
N ALA A 32 5.22 -4.36 46.00
CA ALA A 32 3.77 -4.33 45.80
C ALA A 32 3.42 -3.19 44.84
N ILE A 33 2.83 -3.53 43.69
CA ILE A 33 2.29 -2.54 42.75
C ILE A 33 1.08 -1.89 43.46
N THR A 34 1.27 -0.72 44.01
CA THR A 34 0.27 0.01 44.80
C THR A 34 -0.63 0.90 43.95
N GLY A 35 -0.28 1.08 42.66
CA GLY A 35 -1.06 1.88 41.72
C GLY A 35 -0.55 1.81 40.28
N TRP A 36 -1.32 2.38 39.37
CA TRP A 36 -1.02 2.45 37.96
C TRP A 36 0.35 3.06 37.59
N LYS A 37 0.85 4.01 38.42
CA LYS A 37 2.15 4.68 38.26
C LYS A 37 3.33 3.75 38.49
N ASP A 38 3.10 2.64 39.18
CA ASP A 38 4.14 1.65 39.51
C ASP A 38 4.20 0.50 38.51
N LEU A 39 3.39 0.56 37.43
CA LEU A 39 3.37 -0.44 36.36
C LEU A 39 4.69 -0.38 35.57
N PRO A 40 5.43 -1.50 35.43
CA PRO A 40 6.60 -1.55 34.56
C PRO A 40 6.29 -1.11 33.14
N MET A 41 7.22 -0.36 32.53
CA MET A 41 7.04 0.21 31.18
C MET A 41 6.66 -0.85 30.13
N GLU A 42 7.29 -2.01 30.20
CA GLU A 42 7.05 -3.11 29.26
C GLU A 42 5.60 -3.64 29.36
N LEU A 43 5.04 -3.71 30.56
CA LEU A 43 3.67 -4.13 30.78
C LEU A 43 2.69 -3.04 30.33
N LEU A 44 2.99 -1.78 30.62
CA LEU A 44 2.19 -0.65 30.13
C LEU A 44 2.09 -0.67 28.60
N LEU A 45 3.22 -0.78 27.90
CA LEU A 45 3.25 -0.80 26.44
C LEU A 45 2.50 -2.02 25.86
N ARG A 46 2.62 -3.21 26.47
CA ARG A 46 1.85 -4.40 26.07
C ARG A 46 0.35 -4.20 26.23
N VAL A 47 -0.09 -3.58 27.31
CA VAL A 47 -1.51 -3.27 27.52
C VAL A 47 -2.02 -2.28 26.47
N LEU A 48 -1.23 -1.25 26.17
CA LEU A 48 -1.61 -0.22 25.20
C LEU A 48 -1.66 -0.74 23.76
N VAL A 49 -0.81 -1.68 23.40
CA VAL A 49 -0.84 -2.36 22.07
C VAL A 49 -2.14 -3.14 21.86
N LEU A 50 -2.81 -3.60 22.93
CA LEU A 50 -4.11 -4.27 22.86
C LEU A 50 -5.29 -3.30 22.73
N GLY A 51 -5.07 -2.01 23.01
CA GLY A 51 -6.06 -0.94 22.88
C GLY A 51 -6.02 -0.27 21.49
N ASP A 52 -6.96 0.63 21.25
CA ASP A 52 -6.90 1.52 20.10
C ASP A 52 -5.93 2.70 20.36
N ASP A 53 -5.44 3.33 19.29
CA ASP A 53 -4.48 4.45 19.40
C ASP A 53 -5.05 5.68 20.13
N ARG A 54 -6.37 5.81 20.20
CA ARG A 54 -7.02 6.85 21.00
C ARG A 54 -6.78 6.63 22.49
N MET A 55 -6.80 5.37 22.94
CA MET A 55 -6.49 5.00 24.32
C MET A 55 -5.04 5.32 24.67
N VAL A 56 -4.11 5.13 23.74
CA VAL A 56 -2.70 5.50 23.91
C VAL A 56 -2.55 6.99 24.23
N ILE A 57 -3.24 7.85 23.46
CA ILE A 57 -3.20 9.31 23.67
C ILE A 57 -3.83 9.67 25.03
N VAL A 58 -4.96 9.08 25.39
CA VAL A 58 -5.60 9.29 26.70
C VAL A 58 -4.69 8.83 27.83
N ALA A 59 -4.05 7.68 27.70
CA ALA A 59 -3.11 7.13 28.67
C ALA A 59 -1.90 8.03 28.89
N SER A 60 -1.40 8.70 27.85
CA SER A 60 -0.31 9.69 27.96
C SER A 60 -0.67 10.90 28.84
N GLY A 61 -1.94 11.12 29.10
CA GLY A 61 -2.45 12.17 29.97
C GLY A 61 -2.56 11.77 31.46
N VAL A 62 -2.42 10.49 31.81
CA VAL A 62 -2.65 9.97 33.17
C VAL A 62 -1.60 10.47 34.16
N CYS A 63 -0.31 10.33 33.85
CA CYS A 63 0.79 10.85 34.64
C CYS A 63 2.05 11.05 33.79
N THR A 64 3.05 11.73 34.34
CA THR A 64 4.32 11.98 33.65
C THR A 64 5.06 10.69 33.30
N GLY A 65 5.12 9.73 34.23
CA GLY A 65 5.77 8.43 33.98
C GLY A 65 5.15 7.64 32.81
N TRP A 66 3.81 7.60 32.73
CA TRP A 66 3.12 6.98 31.59
C TRP A 66 3.39 7.73 30.30
N ARG A 67 3.35 9.05 30.33
CA ARG A 67 3.67 9.88 29.17
C ARG A 67 5.06 9.59 28.66
N ASP A 68 6.06 9.60 29.52
CA ASP A 68 7.44 9.38 29.16
C ASP A 68 7.64 7.96 28.60
N ALA A 69 7.06 6.95 29.27
CA ALA A 69 7.09 5.56 28.81
C ALA A 69 6.47 5.41 27.41
N ILE A 70 5.31 6.00 27.19
CA ILE A 70 4.60 5.95 25.89
C ILE A 70 5.41 6.69 24.83
N CYS A 71 5.90 7.90 25.13
CA CYS A 71 6.67 8.72 24.18
C CYS A 71 7.99 8.04 23.75
N LEU A 72 8.65 7.32 24.64
CA LEU A 72 9.92 6.64 24.36
C LEU A 72 9.76 5.23 23.79
N GLY A 73 8.65 4.56 24.10
CA GLY A 73 8.44 3.17 23.73
C GLY A 73 7.51 2.95 22.51
N LEU A 74 6.71 3.96 22.16
CA LEU A 74 5.76 3.81 21.06
C LEU A 74 6.44 3.92 19.69
N SER A 75 6.33 2.87 18.88
CA SER A 75 6.85 2.82 17.53
C SER A 75 5.77 2.94 16.45
N HIS A 76 4.50 2.72 16.78
CA HIS A 76 3.36 2.72 15.87
C HIS A 76 2.26 3.61 16.41
N LEU A 77 1.72 4.50 15.58
CA LEU A 77 0.62 5.38 15.96
C LEU A 77 -0.31 5.63 14.75
N CYS A 78 -1.61 5.43 14.95
CA CYS A 78 -2.62 5.79 13.98
C CYS A 78 -3.56 6.86 14.55
N LEU A 79 -3.61 8.01 13.91
CA LEU A 79 -4.49 9.12 14.29
C LEU A 79 -5.69 9.29 13.35
N SER A 80 -5.96 8.30 12.48
CA SER A 80 -7.05 8.35 11.49
C SER A 80 -8.44 8.47 12.10
N TRP A 81 -8.60 8.17 13.37
CA TRP A 81 -9.82 8.37 14.16
C TRP A 81 -10.07 9.85 14.51
N CYS A 82 -9.03 10.70 14.49
CA CYS A 82 -9.13 12.12 14.82
C CYS A 82 -9.83 12.87 13.68
N LYS A 83 -11.09 13.22 13.89
CA LYS A 83 -11.92 13.88 12.87
C LYS A 83 -11.75 15.39 12.84
N GLU A 84 -11.29 15.97 13.94
CA GLU A 84 -11.12 17.42 14.14
C GLU A 84 -9.81 17.67 14.87
N HIS A 85 -9.15 18.79 14.59
CA HIS A 85 -7.89 19.19 15.23
C HIS A 85 -6.69 18.25 15.03
N MET A 86 -6.69 17.44 13.95
CA MET A 86 -5.56 16.53 13.67
C MET A 86 -4.24 17.28 13.54
N ASN A 87 -4.24 18.44 12.91
CA ASN A 87 -3.03 19.27 12.75
C ASN A 87 -2.43 19.65 14.10
N ASP A 88 -3.25 20.21 15.01
CA ASP A 88 -2.81 20.64 16.34
C ASP A 88 -2.34 19.46 17.19
N LEU A 89 -3.02 18.31 17.05
CA LEU A 89 -2.64 17.09 17.73
C LEU A 89 -1.25 16.61 17.26
N VAL A 90 -1.00 16.59 15.97
CA VAL A 90 0.31 16.21 15.40
C VAL A 90 1.40 17.18 15.86
N LEU A 91 1.15 18.50 15.82
CA LEU A 91 2.10 19.50 16.29
C LEU A 91 2.48 19.31 17.77
N SER A 92 1.53 18.86 18.60
CA SER A 92 1.78 18.63 20.03
C SER A 92 2.45 17.29 20.33
N LEU A 93 2.21 16.27 19.51
CA LEU A 93 2.68 14.89 19.73
C LEU A 93 4.03 14.61 19.08
N ALA A 94 4.25 15.03 17.84
CA ALA A 94 5.45 14.68 17.08
C ALA A 94 6.78 15.02 17.82
N PRO A 95 6.92 16.15 18.54
CA PRO A 95 8.12 16.42 19.30
C PRO A 95 8.39 15.47 20.47
N LYS A 96 7.36 14.74 20.91
CA LYS A 96 7.43 13.79 22.04
C LYS A 96 7.66 12.36 21.59
N PHE A 97 7.09 11.96 20.45
CA PHE A 97 7.10 10.61 19.91
C PHE A 97 8.23 10.38 18.91
N THR A 98 9.47 10.65 19.31
CA THR A 98 10.65 10.64 18.43
C THR A 98 11.06 9.24 17.94
N LYS A 99 10.51 8.17 18.53
CA LYS A 99 10.81 6.77 18.19
C LYS A 99 9.79 6.15 17.23
N LEU A 100 8.87 6.96 16.68
CA LEU A 100 7.88 6.45 15.74
C LEU A 100 8.55 5.90 14.48
N GLN A 101 8.13 4.69 14.11
CA GLN A 101 8.48 3.99 12.87
C GLN A 101 7.30 3.95 11.90
N VAL A 102 6.07 3.87 12.41
CA VAL A 102 4.84 3.81 11.64
C VAL A 102 3.89 4.89 12.11
N LEU A 103 3.46 5.75 11.20
CA LEU A 103 2.51 6.82 11.48
C LEU A 103 1.42 6.91 10.41
N SER A 104 0.16 6.72 10.81
CA SER A 104 -0.99 6.86 9.92
C SER A 104 -1.80 8.10 10.28
N LEU A 105 -1.87 9.02 9.31
CA LEU A 105 -2.60 10.30 9.41
C LEU A 105 -3.69 10.41 8.32
N ARG A 106 -4.25 9.28 7.90
CA ARG A 106 -5.31 9.25 6.88
C ARG A 106 -6.47 10.14 7.29
N GLN A 107 -6.85 11.04 6.42
CA GLN A 107 -7.87 12.05 6.70
C GLN A 107 -9.22 11.70 6.08
N ASN A 108 -10.30 11.93 6.83
CA ASN A 108 -11.66 11.93 6.27
C ASN A 108 -12.10 13.34 5.86
N LYS A 109 -11.59 14.36 6.58
CA LYS A 109 -11.71 15.78 6.23
C LYS A 109 -10.29 16.35 6.21
N PRO A 110 -9.90 17.15 5.19
CA PRO A 110 -8.53 17.64 5.07
C PRO A 110 -8.25 18.72 6.14
N GLN A 111 -7.45 18.36 7.13
CA GLN A 111 -7.07 19.26 8.23
C GLN A 111 -5.56 19.39 8.38
N LEU A 112 -4.80 18.36 7.97
CA LEU A 112 -3.36 18.36 8.08
C LEU A 112 -2.77 19.41 7.13
N GLU A 113 -1.85 20.20 7.65
CA GLU A 113 -1.15 21.27 6.94
C GLU A 113 0.35 20.98 6.92
N ASP A 114 1.11 21.70 6.08
CA ASP A 114 2.55 21.49 5.90
C ASP A 114 3.34 21.61 7.20
N ASN A 115 2.95 22.51 8.11
CA ASN A 115 3.62 22.70 9.40
C ASN A 115 3.63 21.44 10.28
N ALA A 116 2.57 20.65 10.25
CA ALA A 116 2.52 19.38 10.97
C ALA A 116 3.48 18.35 10.36
N VAL A 117 3.52 18.24 9.00
CA VAL A 117 4.46 17.35 8.31
C VAL A 117 5.92 17.79 8.53
N GLN A 118 6.19 19.10 8.52
CA GLN A 118 7.51 19.64 8.88
C GLN A 118 7.89 19.26 10.31
N THR A 119 6.94 19.33 11.26
CA THR A 119 7.19 18.93 12.64
C THR A 119 7.50 17.43 12.74
N ILE A 120 6.76 16.57 12.04
CA ILE A 120 7.07 15.14 11.95
C ILE A 120 8.50 14.94 11.40
N ALA A 121 8.84 15.60 10.31
CA ALA A 121 10.15 15.49 9.68
C ALA A 121 11.29 15.94 10.61
N ASN A 122 11.04 16.94 11.45
CA ASN A 122 12.04 17.47 12.38
C ASN A 122 12.29 16.59 13.61
N TYR A 123 11.35 15.70 13.99
CA TYR A 123 11.45 14.94 15.22
C TYR A 123 11.38 13.43 15.07
N CYS A 124 10.73 12.91 14.00
CA CYS A 124 10.49 11.47 13.81
C CYS A 124 11.43 10.88 12.73
N HIS A 125 12.74 10.90 12.97
CA HIS A 125 13.74 10.48 11.98
C HIS A 125 13.80 8.96 11.75
N ASP A 126 13.23 8.16 12.66
CA ASP A 126 13.17 6.68 12.53
C ASP A 126 11.96 6.21 11.71
N LEU A 127 11.18 7.14 11.14
CA LEU A 127 9.96 6.84 10.41
C LEU A 127 10.25 6.02 9.16
N CYS A 128 9.57 4.86 9.06
CA CYS A 128 9.68 3.91 7.96
C CYS A 128 8.38 3.77 7.16
N ASP A 129 7.22 3.99 7.79
CA ASP A 129 5.90 3.88 7.16
C ASP A 129 5.07 5.12 7.50
N LEU A 130 4.64 5.86 6.48
CA LEU A 130 3.87 7.10 6.64
C LEU A 130 2.66 7.12 5.70
N ASP A 131 1.46 7.25 6.28
CA ASP A 131 0.22 7.45 5.53
C ASP A 131 -0.31 8.88 5.73
N LEU A 132 -0.23 9.68 4.66
CA LEU A 132 -0.77 11.04 4.56
C LEU A 132 -1.97 11.12 3.61
N SER A 133 -2.62 9.99 3.33
CA SER A 133 -3.68 9.92 2.32
C SER A 133 -4.82 10.91 2.60
N LYS A 134 -5.35 11.48 1.49
CA LYS A 134 -6.36 12.53 1.46
C LYS A 134 -5.92 13.88 2.08
N GLY A 135 -4.63 14.12 2.14
CA GLY A 135 -4.03 15.38 2.61
C GLY A 135 -4.12 16.51 1.57
N HIS A 136 -5.34 16.96 1.25
CA HIS A 136 -5.57 17.94 0.17
C HIS A 136 -4.99 19.34 0.44
N LYS A 137 -4.62 19.66 1.67
CA LYS A 137 -3.97 20.92 2.05
C LYS A 137 -2.44 20.84 2.05
N LEU A 138 -1.88 19.65 1.89
CA LEU A 138 -0.44 19.45 1.85
C LEU A 138 0.12 19.92 0.51
N SER A 139 1.26 20.60 0.55
CA SER A 139 1.97 21.11 -0.61
C SER A 139 3.37 20.50 -0.74
N ASP A 140 4.12 20.91 -1.75
CA ASP A 140 5.51 20.50 -1.97
C ASP A 140 6.41 20.72 -0.76
N ILE A 141 6.09 21.67 0.11
CA ILE A 141 6.80 21.93 1.37
C ILE A 141 6.87 20.68 2.24
N SER A 142 5.76 19.93 2.31
CA SER A 142 5.73 18.64 3.02
C SER A 142 6.71 17.63 2.45
N LEU A 143 6.80 17.53 1.11
CA LEU A 143 7.71 16.57 0.45
C LEU A 143 9.17 16.94 0.67
N TYR A 144 9.51 18.23 0.61
CA TYR A 144 10.87 18.70 0.91
C TYR A 144 11.25 18.43 2.36
N ALA A 145 10.34 18.68 3.31
CA ALA A 145 10.59 18.37 4.71
C ALA A 145 10.84 16.88 4.95
N LEU A 146 9.99 16.00 4.40
CA LEU A 146 10.15 14.55 4.53
C LEU A 146 11.45 14.04 3.89
N ALA A 147 11.86 14.61 2.76
CA ALA A 147 13.11 14.25 2.10
C ALA A 147 14.32 14.39 3.03
N HIS A 148 14.37 15.48 3.80
CA HIS A 148 15.47 15.74 4.72
C HIS A 148 15.31 15.04 6.06
N GLY A 149 14.09 15.00 6.61
CA GLY A 149 13.82 14.52 7.96
C GLY A 149 13.64 13.02 8.08
N CYS A 150 13.14 12.35 7.03
CA CYS A 150 12.75 10.94 7.07
C CYS A 150 13.38 10.08 5.95
N PRO A 151 14.72 10.04 5.80
CA PRO A 151 15.38 9.31 4.69
C PRO A 151 15.26 7.79 4.80
N ARG A 152 14.74 7.27 5.93
CA ARG A 152 14.54 5.84 6.18
C ARG A 152 13.19 5.31 5.71
N LEU A 153 12.35 6.14 5.07
CA LEU A 153 11.03 5.75 4.59
C LEU A 153 11.10 4.56 3.63
N LEU A 154 10.33 3.53 3.95
CA LEU A 154 10.14 2.32 3.16
C LEU A 154 8.75 2.29 2.51
N ARG A 155 7.75 2.86 3.19
CA ARG A 155 6.35 2.87 2.75
C ARG A 155 5.79 4.27 2.86
N LEU A 156 5.16 4.72 1.79
CA LEU A 156 4.62 6.08 1.72
C LEU A 156 3.29 6.08 0.97
N ASN A 157 2.26 6.64 1.60
CA ASN A 157 0.93 6.74 1.02
C ASN A 157 0.52 8.21 0.92
N PHE A 158 0.39 8.70 -0.30
CA PHE A 158 -0.06 10.06 -0.65
C PHE A 158 -1.39 10.07 -1.40
N SER A 159 -2.12 8.93 -1.43
CA SER A 159 -3.32 8.85 -2.25
C SER A 159 -4.29 10.01 -1.98
N GLY A 160 -4.72 10.69 -3.04
CA GLY A 160 -5.58 11.85 -2.97
C GLY A 160 -4.91 13.17 -2.55
N CYS A 161 -3.58 13.24 -2.48
CA CYS A 161 -2.85 14.49 -2.28
C CYS A 161 -2.64 15.18 -3.63
N THR A 162 -3.59 16.03 -4.03
CA THR A 162 -3.65 16.59 -5.40
C THR A 162 -2.76 17.79 -5.64
N ALA A 163 -2.18 18.40 -4.59
CA ALA A 163 -1.38 19.62 -4.71
C ALA A 163 0.12 19.38 -4.89
N PHE A 164 0.62 18.18 -4.68
CA PHE A 164 2.03 17.84 -4.90
C PHE A 164 2.42 17.91 -6.37
N SER A 165 3.62 18.43 -6.64
CA SER A 165 4.20 18.46 -7.98
C SER A 165 5.10 17.25 -8.25
N ASP A 166 5.34 16.97 -9.54
CA ASP A 166 6.26 15.94 -9.98
C ASP A 166 7.71 16.23 -9.59
N SER A 167 8.09 17.51 -9.59
CA SER A 167 9.43 17.95 -9.19
C SER A 167 9.69 17.73 -7.69
N ALA A 168 8.71 18.00 -6.83
CA ALA A 168 8.83 17.73 -5.39
C ALA A 168 8.88 16.22 -5.10
N LEU A 169 8.10 15.43 -5.84
CA LEU A 169 8.17 13.97 -5.73
C LEU A 169 9.53 13.43 -6.21
N ALA A 170 10.04 13.92 -7.33
CA ALA A 170 11.38 13.56 -7.81
C ALA A 170 12.47 13.93 -6.79
N TYR A 171 12.33 15.09 -6.14
CA TYR A 171 13.22 15.50 -5.06
C TYR A 171 13.15 14.56 -3.85
N LEU A 172 11.96 14.25 -3.38
CA LEU A 172 11.76 13.30 -2.26
C LEU A 172 12.45 11.95 -2.54
N THR A 173 12.24 11.40 -3.73
CA THR A 173 12.80 10.08 -4.08
C THR A 173 14.32 10.07 -4.18
N SER A 174 14.95 11.22 -4.41
CA SER A 174 16.43 11.33 -4.40
C SER A 174 17.05 11.19 -3.01
N PHE A 175 16.27 11.40 -1.94
CA PHE A 175 16.66 11.18 -0.55
C PHE A 175 16.11 9.87 0.02
N CYS A 176 14.85 9.56 -0.25
CA CYS A 176 14.17 8.37 0.24
C CYS A 176 14.38 7.16 -0.71
N THR A 177 15.61 6.79 -0.96
CA THR A 177 15.99 5.76 -1.97
C THR A 177 15.62 4.32 -1.57
N LYS A 178 15.24 4.10 -0.31
CA LYS A 178 14.87 2.78 0.22
C LYS A 178 13.39 2.43 0.08
N LEU A 179 12.61 3.27 -0.61
CA LEU A 179 11.17 3.05 -0.80
C LEU A 179 10.89 1.69 -1.44
N LYS A 180 9.99 0.93 -0.81
CA LYS A 180 9.46 -0.36 -1.26
C LYS A 180 7.99 -0.27 -1.65
N TYR A 181 7.23 0.63 -1.06
CA TYR A 181 5.83 0.87 -1.34
C TYR A 181 5.58 2.36 -1.52
N LEU A 182 4.93 2.75 -2.61
CA LEU A 182 4.52 4.11 -2.88
C LEU A 182 3.11 4.13 -3.46
N ASN A 183 2.21 4.87 -2.82
CA ASN A 183 0.84 5.06 -3.32
C ASN A 183 0.62 6.53 -3.69
N LEU A 184 0.41 6.75 -4.97
CA LEU A 184 0.17 8.04 -5.61
C LEU A 184 -1.23 8.13 -6.24
N CYS A 185 -2.15 7.20 -5.89
CA CYS A 185 -3.48 7.17 -6.48
C CYS A 185 -4.18 8.54 -6.38
N GLY A 186 -4.61 9.09 -7.52
CA GLY A 186 -5.24 10.41 -7.60
C GLY A 186 -4.30 11.61 -7.40
N CYS A 187 -2.98 11.42 -7.38
CA CYS A 187 -1.99 12.50 -7.34
C CYS A 187 -1.68 13.01 -8.75
N VAL A 188 -2.67 13.59 -9.40
CA VAL A 188 -2.64 13.94 -10.85
C VAL A 188 -1.47 14.84 -11.27
N LYS A 189 -0.99 15.72 -10.37
CA LYS A 189 0.14 16.61 -10.67
C LYS A 189 1.50 15.99 -10.34
N ALA A 190 1.56 15.14 -9.30
CA ALA A 190 2.80 14.54 -8.86
C ALA A 190 3.20 13.33 -9.71
N ALA A 191 2.23 12.54 -10.15
CA ALA A 191 2.48 11.34 -10.93
C ALA A 191 2.53 11.68 -12.44
N SER A 192 3.73 11.95 -12.93
CA SER A 192 4.04 12.19 -14.33
C SER A 192 5.18 11.26 -14.78
N ASP A 193 5.40 11.13 -16.07
CA ASP A 193 6.53 10.35 -16.62
C ASP A 193 7.88 10.81 -16.05
N ARG A 194 8.05 12.13 -15.83
CA ARG A 194 9.25 12.69 -15.21
C ARG A 194 9.44 12.18 -13.77
N ALA A 195 8.38 12.17 -12.98
CA ALA A 195 8.43 11.63 -11.63
C ALA A 195 8.71 10.12 -11.64
N LEU A 196 8.07 9.36 -12.54
CA LEU A 196 8.32 7.93 -12.69
C LEU A 196 9.76 7.62 -13.11
N GLN A 197 10.36 8.44 -13.97
CA GLN A 197 11.77 8.32 -14.32
C GLN A 197 12.67 8.55 -13.10
N ALA A 198 12.38 9.53 -12.25
CA ALA A 198 13.12 9.78 -11.02
C ALA A 198 12.96 8.62 -10.03
N ILE A 199 11.76 8.07 -9.87
CA ILE A 199 11.49 6.88 -9.05
C ILE A 199 12.30 5.69 -9.56
N ALA A 200 12.27 5.43 -10.86
CA ALA A 200 13.00 4.33 -11.50
C ALA A 200 14.52 4.42 -11.28
N TYR A 201 15.05 5.63 -11.30
CA TYR A 201 16.47 5.88 -11.10
C TYR A 201 16.90 5.71 -9.63
N ASN A 202 16.10 6.25 -8.69
CA ASN A 202 16.48 6.36 -7.28
C ASN A 202 15.99 5.19 -6.42
N CYS A 203 14.79 4.63 -6.70
CA CYS A 203 14.11 3.67 -5.83
C CYS A 203 14.14 2.25 -6.42
N ARG A 204 15.33 1.71 -6.65
CA ARG A 204 15.51 0.40 -7.31
C ARG A 204 14.92 -0.80 -6.54
N GLN A 205 14.67 -0.66 -5.23
CA GLN A 205 14.05 -1.68 -4.38
C GLN A 205 12.53 -1.56 -4.32
N LEU A 206 11.90 -0.73 -5.17
CA LEU A 206 10.47 -0.53 -5.18
C LEU A 206 9.76 -1.83 -5.55
N GLN A 207 8.83 -2.27 -4.68
CA GLN A 207 8.08 -3.51 -4.83
C GLN A 207 6.62 -3.27 -5.18
N SER A 208 6.04 -2.15 -4.77
CA SER A 208 4.65 -1.83 -5.03
C SER A 208 4.47 -0.35 -5.36
N LEU A 209 3.82 -0.06 -6.47
CA LEU A 209 3.50 1.29 -6.93
C LEU A 209 2.03 1.37 -7.34
N ILE A 210 1.30 2.30 -6.75
CA ILE A 210 -0.11 2.53 -7.07
C ILE A 210 -0.22 3.90 -7.72
N LEU A 211 -0.68 3.92 -8.98
CA LEU A 211 -0.80 5.10 -9.83
C LEU A 211 -2.24 5.32 -10.32
N GLY A 212 -3.21 4.65 -9.73
CA GLY A 212 -4.60 4.75 -10.17
C GLY A 212 -5.06 6.21 -10.32
N TRP A 213 -5.72 6.54 -11.44
CA TRP A 213 -6.26 7.87 -11.76
C TRP A 213 -5.19 8.97 -11.88
N CYS A 214 -3.99 8.61 -12.35
CA CYS A 214 -2.89 9.55 -12.62
C CYS A 214 -2.79 9.83 -14.12
N GLU A 215 -3.37 10.94 -14.56
CA GLU A 215 -3.48 11.31 -15.98
C GLU A 215 -2.13 11.61 -16.67
N GLY A 216 -1.12 12.01 -15.89
CA GLY A 216 0.22 12.33 -16.42
C GLY A 216 1.13 11.12 -16.68
N VAL A 217 0.64 9.89 -16.46
CA VAL A 217 1.39 8.66 -16.64
C VAL A 217 1.15 8.10 -18.03
N THR A 218 2.24 7.83 -18.76
CA THR A 218 2.20 7.21 -20.08
C THR A 218 3.13 5.98 -20.15
N ASP A 219 3.15 5.31 -21.30
CA ASP A 219 4.06 4.19 -21.56
C ASP A 219 5.52 4.53 -21.25
N LYS A 220 5.95 5.77 -21.52
CA LYS A 220 7.34 6.20 -21.25
C LYS A 220 7.71 6.06 -19.79
N GLY A 221 6.86 6.53 -18.88
CA GLY A 221 7.09 6.42 -17.45
C GLY A 221 7.08 4.95 -16.97
N VAL A 222 6.14 4.15 -17.46
CA VAL A 222 6.05 2.74 -17.09
C VAL A 222 7.23 1.92 -17.62
N ILE A 223 7.70 2.19 -18.85
CA ILE A 223 8.91 1.56 -19.40
C ILE A 223 10.12 1.89 -18.54
N CYS A 224 10.29 3.16 -18.10
CA CYS A 224 11.37 3.53 -17.18
C CYS A 224 11.30 2.73 -15.87
N LEU A 225 10.09 2.58 -15.30
CA LEU A 225 9.90 1.77 -14.08
C LEU A 225 10.27 0.29 -14.29
N ALA A 226 9.85 -0.29 -15.40
CA ALA A 226 10.17 -1.69 -15.74
C ALA A 226 11.67 -1.93 -15.85
N LEU A 227 12.44 -0.94 -16.30
CA LEU A 227 13.90 -1.01 -16.42
C LEU A 227 14.63 -0.69 -15.10
N GLY A 228 14.09 0.25 -14.31
CA GLY A 228 14.75 0.76 -13.11
C GLY A 228 14.36 0.05 -11.81
N CYS A 229 13.20 -0.59 -11.75
CA CYS A 229 12.65 -1.25 -10.57
C CYS A 229 12.44 -2.76 -10.80
N PRO A 230 13.50 -3.58 -10.89
CA PRO A 230 13.38 -5.01 -11.20
C PRO A 230 12.66 -5.82 -10.11
N ASP A 231 12.63 -5.31 -8.87
CA ASP A 231 11.96 -5.93 -7.73
C ASP A 231 10.45 -5.63 -7.67
N LEU A 232 9.89 -4.97 -8.70
CA LEU A 232 8.48 -4.58 -8.71
C LEU A 232 7.58 -5.83 -8.77
N ARG A 233 6.71 -5.97 -7.76
CA ARG A 233 5.78 -7.08 -7.56
C ARG A 233 4.34 -6.68 -7.80
N ALA A 234 4.01 -5.42 -7.59
CA ALA A 234 2.65 -4.90 -7.78
C ALA A 234 2.70 -3.52 -8.42
N ILE A 235 1.95 -3.34 -9.49
CA ILE A 235 1.69 -2.04 -10.09
C ILE A 235 0.21 -1.90 -10.41
N ASP A 236 -0.35 -0.72 -10.07
CA ASP A 236 -1.72 -0.36 -10.37
C ASP A 236 -1.74 0.86 -11.28
N LEU A 237 -2.18 0.68 -12.50
CA LEU A 237 -2.32 1.67 -13.56
C LEU A 237 -3.79 1.96 -13.88
N CYS A 238 -4.71 1.56 -12.99
CA CYS A 238 -6.14 1.70 -13.18
C CYS A 238 -6.53 3.17 -13.44
N GLY A 239 -7.29 3.40 -14.54
CA GLY A 239 -7.77 4.74 -14.86
C GLY A 239 -6.68 5.76 -15.24
N CYS A 240 -5.48 5.31 -15.59
CA CYS A 240 -4.44 6.18 -16.19
C CYS A 240 -4.82 6.50 -17.63
N VAL A 241 -5.80 7.35 -17.81
CA VAL A 241 -6.33 7.79 -19.09
C VAL A 241 -6.21 9.30 -19.15
N LEU A 242 -5.60 9.82 -20.18
CA LEU A 242 -5.64 11.28 -20.48
C LEU A 242 -7.09 11.65 -20.84
N ILE A 243 -7.92 11.98 -19.85
CA ILE A 243 -9.23 12.57 -20.08
C ILE A 243 -9.03 14.04 -20.39
N THR A 244 -8.77 14.35 -21.64
CA THR A 244 -8.91 15.72 -22.13
C THR A 244 -10.39 16.00 -22.32
N ALA A 245 -11.06 16.51 -21.28
CA ALA A 245 -12.47 16.88 -21.32
C ALA A 245 -12.80 18.01 -22.30
N ASN A 246 -11.85 18.54 -23.06
CA ASN A 246 -12.03 19.70 -23.93
C ASN A 246 -11.21 19.66 -25.23
N VAL A 247 -11.03 18.51 -25.90
CA VAL A 247 -10.48 18.52 -27.25
C VAL A 247 -11.45 17.91 -28.23
N LYS A 248 -12.30 18.77 -28.77
CA LYS A 248 -12.83 18.59 -30.13
C LYS A 248 -11.62 18.60 -31.08
N PHE A 249 -11.38 17.44 -31.70
CA PHE A 249 -10.56 17.31 -32.92
C PHE A 249 -9.07 17.73 -32.83
N THR A 250 -8.21 16.85 -32.32
CA THR A 250 -6.98 16.48 -33.04
C THR A 250 -6.63 15.04 -32.69
N LEU A 251 -6.67 14.20 -33.69
CA LEU A 251 -6.34 12.75 -33.69
C LEU A 251 -4.83 12.51 -33.59
N THR A 252 -4.12 13.17 -32.70
CA THR A 252 -2.69 12.96 -32.51
C THR A 252 -2.37 12.90 -31.03
N CYS A 253 -2.00 11.67 -30.58
CA CYS A 253 -1.35 11.38 -29.32
C CYS A 253 -2.22 11.33 -28.07
N CYS A 254 -3.22 10.45 -28.03
CA CYS A 254 -3.69 9.90 -26.76
C CYS A 254 -2.60 8.95 -26.24
N PHE A 255 -1.68 9.42 -25.41
CA PHE A 255 -0.69 8.60 -24.74
C PHE A 255 -1.30 7.98 -23.49
N SER A 256 -2.25 7.08 -23.67
CA SER A 256 -2.74 6.21 -22.60
C SER A 256 -1.83 5.00 -22.49
N ILE A 257 -1.91 4.33 -21.36
CA ILE A 257 -1.23 3.04 -21.18
C ILE A 257 -1.66 2.08 -22.29
N ALA A 258 -0.70 1.61 -23.04
CA ALA A 258 -0.87 0.70 -24.15
C ALA A 258 -0.06 -0.60 -23.96
N ASP A 259 0.01 -1.41 -24.98
CA ASP A 259 0.68 -2.72 -24.93
C ASP A 259 2.16 -2.63 -24.54
N GLU A 260 2.85 -1.56 -24.95
CA GLU A 260 4.28 -1.34 -24.68
C GLU A 260 4.60 -1.30 -23.18
N SER A 261 3.72 -0.71 -22.37
CA SER A 261 3.83 -0.73 -20.91
C SER A 261 3.79 -2.14 -20.34
N VAL A 262 2.80 -2.92 -20.77
CA VAL A 262 2.62 -4.30 -20.29
C VAL A 262 3.76 -5.19 -20.76
N ILE A 263 4.20 -5.03 -21.99
CA ILE A 263 5.34 -5.77 -22.56
C ILE A 263 6.63 -5.43 -21.78
N ALA A 264 6.87 -4.16 -21.45
CA ALA A 264 8.03 -3.74 -20.68
C ALA A 264 7.99 -4.35 -19.26
N LEU A 265 6.85 -4.29 -18.58
CA LEU A 265 6.67 -4.88 -17.25
C LEU A 265 6.87 -6.40 -17.27
N ALA A 266 6.31 -7.08 -18.27
CA ALA A 266 6.43 -8.53 -18.43
C ALA A 266 7.89 -8.99 -18.67
N ASN A 267 8.71 -8.16 -19.29
CA ASN A 267 10.13 -8.45 -19.57
C ASN A 267 11.07 -7.95 -18.46
N GLY A 268 10.78 -6.82 -17.83
CA GLY A 268 11.66 -6.17 -16.84
C GLY A 268 11.38 -6.61 -15.39
N CYS A 269 10.12 -6.87 -15.04
CA CYS A 269 9.69 -7.19 -13.68
C CYS A 269 9.35 -8.67 -13.55
N CYS A 270 10.36 -9.55 -13.52
CA CYS A 270 10.16 -11.02 -13.49
C CYS A 270 9.39 -11.50 -12.24
N GLY A 271 9.37 -10.71 -11.16
CA GLY A 271 8.65 -11.00 -9.92
C GLY A 271 7.24 -10.40 -9.84
N LEU A 272 6.65 -9.94 -10.97
CA LEU A 272 5.35 -9.28 -10.97
C LEU A 272 4.24 -10.25 -10.54
N ARG A 273 3.50 -9.90 -9.48
CA ARG A 273 2.41 -10.69 -8.89
C ARG A 273 1.05 -10.04 -9.04
N SER A 274 0.99 -8.72 -9.13
CA SER A 274 -0.26 -7.97 -9.24
C SER A 274 -0.16 -6.87 -10.29
N LEU A 275 -1.10 -6.87 -11.24
CA LEU A 275 -1.19 -5.87 -12.31
C LEU A 275 -2.62 -5.35 -12.41
N GLY A 276 -2.81 -4.04 -12.19
CA GLY A 276 -4.08 -3.34 -12.35
C GLY A 276 -4.07 -2.54 -13.65
N LEU A 277 -5.02 -2.85 -14.55
CA LEU A 277 -5.22 -2.21 -15.84
C LEU A 277 -6.69 -1.79 -16.05
N TYR A 278 -7.45 -1.61 -14.96
CA TYR A 278 -8.85 -1.20 -15.06
C TYR A 278 -8.99 0.05 -15.95
N TYR A 279 -9.87 -0.03 -16.95
CA TYR A 279 -10.16 1.05 -17.88
C TYR A 279 -8.98 1.49 -18.78
N CYS A 280 -7.96 0.65 -18.98
CA CYS A 280 -6.89 0.91 -19.95
C CYS A 280 -7.33 0.43 -21.35
N GLN A 281 -8.00 1.31 -22.10
CA GLN A 281 -8.70 0.93 -23.34
C GLN A 281 -7.77 0.62 -24.52
N ASN A 282 -6.49 1.03 -24.47
CA ASN A 282 -5.51 0.76 -25.54
C ASN A 282 -4.68 -0.51 -25.31
N ILE A 283 -5.03 -1.30 -24.29
CA ILE A 283 -4.46 -2.62 -24.09
C ILE A 283 -5.15 -3.60 -25.03
N THR A 284 -4.36 -4.29 -25.85
CA THR A 284 -4.82 -5.29 -26.83
C THR A 284 -4.33 -6.70 -26.50
N ASP A 285 -4.70 -7.65 -27.31
CA ASP A 285 -4.27 -9.05 -27.20
C ASP A 285 -2.74 -9.22 -27.20
N LYS A 286 -2.00 -8.31 -27.83
CA LYS A 286 -0.53 -8.29 -27.86
C LYS A 286 0.05 -8.22 -26.44
N ALA A 287 -0.52 -7.40 -25.56
CA ALA A 287 -0.13 -7.30 -24.15
C ALA A 287 -0.36 -8.62 -23.41
N MET A 288 -1.52 -9.24 -23.61
CA MET A 288 -1.88 -10.50 -22.96
C MET A 288 -0.97 -11.64 -23.39
N TYR A 289 -0.69 -11.78 -24.68
CA TYR A 289 0.27 -12.78 -25.17
C TYR A 289 1.69 -12.53 -24.66
N SER A 290 2.09 -11.28 -24.51
CA SER A 290 3.39 -10.94 -23.92
C SER A 290 3.48 -11.34 -22.45
N LEU A 291 2.43 -11.11 -21.65
CA LEU A 291 2.35 -11.59 -20.25
C LEU A 291 2.42 -13.11 -20.19
N ALA A 292 1.65 -13.82 -21.00
CA ALA A 292 1.66 -15.28 -21.04
C ALA A 292 3.05 -15.84 -21.39
N ASN A 293 3.74 -15.23 -22.35
CA ASN A 293 5.10 -15.62 -22.75
C ASN A 293 6.18 -15.27 -21.71
N SER A 294 5.96 -14.25 -20.87
CA SER A 294 6.95 -13.81 -19.86
C SER A 294 7.24 -14.89 -18.83
N ARG A 295 6.24 -15.68 -18.43
CA ARG A 295 6.40 -16.78 -17.47
C ARG A 295 7.32 -17.89 -18.01
N VAL A 296 7.28 -18.17 -19.32
CA VAL A 296 8.15 -19.14 -19.98
C VAL A 296 9.61 -18.71 -19.83
N LYS A 297 9.90 -17.42 -20.01
CA LYS A 297 11.25 -16.87 -19.83
C LYS A 297 11.74 -16.95 -18.39
N SER A 298 10.85 -16.72 -17.40
CA SER A 298 11.17 -16.82 -15.97
C SER A 298 11.61 -18.24 -15.57
N LYS A 299 10.96 -19.28 -16.12
CA LYS A 299 11.38 -20.67 -15.87
C LYS A 299 12.79 -20.99 -16.38
N HIS A 300 13.24 -20.32 -17.44
CA HIS A 300 14.59 -20.51 -17.98
C HIS A 300 15.68 -19.73 -17.26
N CYS A 301 15.34 -18.65 -16.57
CA CYS A 301 16.33 -17.88 -15.77
C CYS A 301 16.62 -18.50 -14.40
N SER A 302 15.85 -19.48 -13.96
CA SER A 302 15.96 -20.07 -12.61
C SER A 302 16.82 -21.35 -12.59
N TRP A 303 18.06 -21.27 -13.10
CA TRP A 303 19.04 -22.36 -12.92
C TRP A 303 19.56 -22.47 -11.48
N ALA A 304 19.23 -21.50 -10.61
CA ALA A 304 19.70 -21.44 -9.23
C ALA A 304 18.79 -22.15 -8.20
N SER A 305 17.66 -22.70 -8.61
CA SER A 305 16.70 -23.34 -7.69
C SER A 305 16.56 -24.84 -7.95
N ILE A 306 17.67 -25.59 -7.80
CA ILE A 306 17.66 -27.07 -7.84
C ILE A 306 17.32 -27.69 -6.48
N HIS A 307 16.67 -26.99 -5.57
CA HIS A 307 16.11 -27.62 -4.37
C HIS A 307 14.66 -27.27 -4.18
N GLY A 308 13.85 -28.18 -4.68
CA GLY A 308 12.51 -28.56 -4.37
C GLY A 308 11.70 -27.72 -3.41
N SER A 309 10.87 -26.84 -3.94
CA SER A 309 9.53 -26.63 -3.45
C SER A 309 8.78 -25.96 -4.62
N SER A 310 8.02 -26.76 -5.34
CA SER A 310 7.05 -26.27 -6.32
C SER A 310 5.90 -25.65 -5.55
N ASN A 311 6.10 -24.44 -5.04
CA ASN A 311 4.99 -23.63 -4.55
C ASN A 311 4.28 -23.06 -5.79
N ASP A 312 2.99 -23.34 -5.95
CA ASP A 312 2.07 -22.80 -6.97
C ASP A 312 1.94 -21.25 -6.94
N GLU A 313 2.79 -20.57 -6.20
CA GLU A 313 2.79 -19.12 -5.94
C GLU A 313 3.69 -18.31 -6.90
N ASP A 314 4.36 -18.94 -7.87
CA ASP A 314 5.22 -18.23 -8.81
C ASP A 314 4.42 -17.62 -9.97
N GLY A 315 4.68 -16.33 -10.26
CA GLY A 315 4.11 -15.56 -11.34
C GLY A 315 2.95 -14.66 -10.94
N LEU A 316 2.13 -14.28 -11.93
CA LEU A 316 1.04 -13.33 -11.72
C LEU A 316 -0.11 -13.97 -10.92
N MET A 317 -0.44 -13.35 -9.79
CA MET A 317 -1.48 -13.83 -8.86
C MET A 317 -2.75 -12.97 -8.92
N LYS A 318 -2.66 -11.71 -9.38
CA LYS A 318 -3.80 -10.81 -9.50
C LYS A 318 -3.69 -9.98 -10.77
N LEU A 319 -4.76 -10.01 -11.57
CA LEU A 319 -4.88 -9.23 -12.80
C LEU A 319 -6.27 -8.56 -12.85
N ASN A 320 -6.31 -7.25 -13.00
CA ASN A 320 -7.55 -6.52 -13.23
C ASN A 320 -7.50 -5.88 -14.62
N ILE A 321 -8.29 -6.42 -15.54
CA ILE A 321 -8.47 -5.94 -16.92
C ILE A 321 -9.93 -5.51 -17.18
N SER A 322 -10.66 -5.20 -16.12
CA SER A 322 -12.04 -4.72 -16.26
C SER A 322 -12.11 -3.49 -17.14
N GLN A 323 -13.13 -3.40 -17.97
CA GLN A 323 -13.34 -2.31 -18.93
C GLN A 323 -12.25 -2.18 -20.03
N CYS A 324 -11.36 -3.17 -20.19
CA CYS A 324 -10.44 -3.25 -21.35
C CYS A 324 -11.17 -3.90 -22.53
N THR A 325 -11.87 -3.10 -23.32
CA THR A 325 -12.82 -3.60 -24.33
C THR A 325 -12.19 -4.17 -25.60
N ALA A 326 -10.90 -3.93 -25.84
CA ALA A 326 -10.17 -4.42 -27.02
C ALA A 326 -9.62 -5.85 -26.87
N LEU A 327 -9.81 -6.47 -25.68
CA LEU A 327 -9.30 -7.82 -25.42
C LEU A 327 -10.27 -8.90 -25.91
N THR A 328 -9.68 -9.98 -26.42
CA THR A 328 -10.43 -11.17 -26.87
C THR A 328 -10.27 -12.36 -25.92
N PRO A 329 -11.25 -13.29 -25.87
CA PRO A 329 -11.18 -14.47 -25.02
C PRO A 329 -9.92 -15.33 -25.22
N PRO A 330 -9.43 -15.60 -26.44
CA PRO A 330 -8.23 -16.42 -26.64
C PRO A 330 -6.98 -15.82 -25.99
N ALA A 331 -6.79 -14.49 -26.05
CA ALA A 331 -5.63 -13.84 -25.48
C ALA A 331 -5.65 -13.86 -23.94
N VAL A 332 -6.83 -13.62 -23.35
CA VAL A 332 -6.99 -13.67 -21.88
C VAL A 332 -6.92 -15.11 -21.38
N GLN A 333 -7.45 -16.09 -22.15
CA GLN A 333 -7.31 -17.52 -21.83
C GLN A 333 -5.84 -17.95 -21.79
N ALA A 334 -5.01 -17.49 -22.74
CA ALA A 334 -3.58 -17.77 -22.75
C ALA A 334 -2.87 -17.28 -21.47
N VAL A 335 -3.31 -16.14 -20.91
CA VAL A 335 -2.81 -15.66 -19.60
C VAL A 335 -3.28 -16.59 -18.47
N CYS A 336 -4.54 -17.01 -18.44
CA CYS A 336 -5.06 -17.96 -17.44
C CYS A 336 -4.32 -19.29 -17.47
N ASP A 337 -4.04 -19.81 -18.68
CA ASP A 337 -3.33 -21.07 -18.87
C ASP A 337 -1.86 -20.97 -18.42
N SER A 338 -1.26 -19.78 -18.54
CA SER A 338 0.12 -19.50 -18.11
C SER A 338 0.25 -19.22 -16.61
N PHE A 339 -0.80 -18.70 -15.96
CA PHE A 339 -0.82 -18.33 -14.55
C PHE A 339 -1.97 -19.01 -13.81
N PRO A 340 -1.79 -20.25 -13.30
CA PRO A 340 -2.85 -21.02 -12.63
C PRO A 340 -3.45 -20.35 -11.39
N ALA A 341 -2.75 -19.38 -10.80
CA ALA A 341 -3.24 -18.59 -9.66
C ALA A 341 -4.32 -17.56 -10.04
N LEU A 342 -4.53 -17.32 -11.35
CA LEU A 342 -5.57 -16.42 -11.83
C LEU A 342 -6.91 -17.15 -11.92
N HIS A 343 -7.88 -16.69 -11.15
CA HIS A 343 -9.21 -17.29 -11.03
C HIS A 343 -10.30 -16.28 -11.35
N THR A 344 -11.26 -16.71 -12.19
CA THR A 344 -12.51 -15.98 -12.47
C THR A 344 -13.64 -16.38 -11.52
N CYS A 345 -13.45 -17.43 -10.72
CA CYS A 345 -14.46 -17.97 -9.81
C CYS A 345 -14.76 -17.01 -8.63
N PRO A 346 -16.02 -17.03 -8.10
CA PRO A 346 -16.49 -16.10 -7.06
C PRO A 346 -15.66 -16.10 -5.77
N ASP A 347 -15.07 -17.24 -5.41
CA ASP A 347 -14.38 -17.39 -4.13
C ASP A 347 -12.95 -16.81 -4.11
N ARG A 348 -12.34 -16.61 -5.29
CA ARG A 348 -10.92 -16.22 -5.37
C ARG A 348 -10.68 -14.86 -6.04
N HIS A 349 -11.54 -14.44 -6.99
CA HIS A 349 -11.52 -13.12 -7.65
C HIS A 349 -10.12 -12.53 -7.96
N SER A 350 -9.20 -13.36 -8.42
CA SER A 350 -7.83 -12.89 -8.72
C SER A 350 -7.69 -12.38 -10.17
N LEU A 351 -8.54 -12.85 -11.11
CA LEU A 351 -8.73 -12.26 -12.42
C LEU A 351 -10.06 -11.49 -12.44
N ILE A 352 -9.99 -10.17 -12.61
CA ILE A 352 -11.15 -9.28 -12.62
C ILE A 352 -11.36 -8.78 -14.05
N ILE A 353 -12.52 -9.14 -14.65
CA ILE A 353 -12.88 -8.88 -16.05
C ILE A 353 -14.22 -8.13 -16.18
N SER A 354 -14.66 -7.44 -15.12
CA SER A 354 -15.96 -6.77 -15.08
C SER A 354 -16.12 -5.76 -16.22
N GLY A 355 -17.27 -5.77 -16.89
CA GLY A 355 -17.55 -4.87 -18.02
C GLY A 355 -16.89 -5.25 -19.35
N CYS A 356 -16.21 -6.40 -19.44
CA CYS A 356 -15.71 -6.96 -20.68
C CYS A 356 -16.68 -8.03 -21.18
N LEU A 357 -17.74 -7.63 -21.92
CA LEU A 357 -18.80 -8.53 -22.39
C LEU A 357 -18.27 -9.66 -23.30
N SER A 358 -17.19 -9.42 -24.03
CA SER A 358 -16.53 -10.41 -24.88
C SER A 358 -15.85 -11.54 -24.10
N LEU A 359 -15.46 -11.32 -22.81
CA LEU A 359 -14.64 -12.24 -22.04
C LEU A 359 -15.42 -13.29 -21.23
N THR A 360 -16.72 -13.44 -21.46
CA THR A 360 -17.58 -14.41 -20.73
C THR A 360 -17.19 -15.87 -20.96
N ALA A 361 -16.46 -16.18 -22.04
CA ALA A 361 -15.96 -17.51 -22.37
C ALA A 361 -14.62 -17.87 -21.73
N VAL A 362 -14.01 -16.96 -20.93
CA VAL A 362 -12.73 -17.22 -20.26
C VAL A 362 -12.96 -18.05 -18.99
N HIS A 363 -12.23 -19.15 -18.87
CA HIS A 363 -12.37 -20.11 -17.78
C HIS A 363 -11.05 -20.26 -17.02
N CYS A 364 -11.11 -20.23 -15.69
CA CYS A 364 -9.96 -20.56 -14.85
C CYS A 364 -9.77 -22.09 -14.74
N ALA A 365 -8.60 -22.52 -14.33
CA ALA A 365 -8.26 -23.93 -14.16
C ALA A 365 -9.26 -24.71 -13.28
N CYS A 366 -9.93 -24.06 -12.32
CA CYS A 366 -10.95 -24.66 -11.47
C CYS A 366 -12.18 -25.18 -12.24
N ALA A 367 -12.60 -24.47 -13.30
CA ALA A 367 -13.77 -24.86 -14.10
C ALA A 367 -13.53 -26.14 -14.88
N VAL A 368 -12.28 -26.37 -15.31
CA VAL A 368 -11.90 -27.58 -16.06
C VAL A 368 -11.87 -28.82 -15.15
N GLN A 369 -11.55 -28.66 -13.86
CA GLN A 369 -11.52 -29.79 -12.92
C GLN A 369 -12.93 -30.28 -12.54
N ASN A 370 -13.92 -29.40 -12.50
CA ASN A 370 -15.31 -29.76 -12.15
C ASN A 370 -16.04 -30.53 -13.27
N HIS A 371 -15.49 -30.61 -14.48
CA HIS A 371 -16.06 -31.35 -15.60
C HIS A 371 -15.42 -32.73 -15.83
N ARG A 372 -14.50 -33.19 -14.97
CA ARG A 372 -14.09 -34.60 -15.02
C ARG A 372 -15.17 -35.45 -14.37
N PRO A 373 -15.94 -36.30 -15.11
CA PRO A 373 -16.88 -37.19 -14.47
C PRO A 373 -16.11 -38.16 -13.56
N ASN A 374 -16.58 -38.28 -12.32
CA ASN A 374 -16.10 -39.28 -11.38
C ASN A 374 -16.14 -40.67 -12.02
N LYS A 375 -15.03 -41.13 -12.56
CA LYS A 375 -14.81 -42.55 -12.86
C LYS A 375 -14.42 -43.27 -11.58
N ALA A 376 -15.34 -43.36 -10.64
CA ALA A 376 -15.23 -44.26 -9.50
C ALA A 376 -16.54 -45.02 -9.39
N GLY A 377 -16.52 -46.25 -9.80
CA GLY A 377 -17.63 -47.18 -9.51
C GLY A 377 -17.94 -48.13 -10.64
N LEU A 378 -17.04 -49.07 -10.93
CA LEU A 378 -17.36 -50.37 -11.47
C LEU A 378 -16.21 -51.31 -11.05
N SER A 379 -16.33 -51.89 -9.87
CA SER A 379 -15.64 -53.10 -9.52
C SER A 379 -16.71 -54.14 -9.20
N HIS A 380 -16.71 -55.16 -10.04
CA HIS A 380 -17.36 -56.42 -9.78
C HIS A 380 -16.73 -57.12 -8.59
#